data_2055b1d6f8706209350b6e3688ff8f05
#
_entry.id   2055b1d6f8706209350b6e3688ff8f05
#
_cell.length_a   1.000
_cell.length_b   1.000
_cell.length_c   1.000
_cell.angle_alpha   90.00
_cell.angle_beta   90.00
_cell.angle_gamma   90.00
#
_symmetry.space_group_name_H-M   'P 1'
#
loop_
_entity.id
_entity.type
_entity.pdbx_description
1 polymer ?
#
loop_
_entity_poly.entity_id
_entity_poly.type
_entity_poly.pdbx_seq_one_letter_code
_entity_poly.pdbx_strand_id
1 'polypeptide(L)'
;MTTQLSTPKGEVSIRIAIIEDAASLLALRLEALVMHPEAFAADVDKTALDGEKVWVERIIEYNNTKSGAIIIARGGDELIGMSGIVRGHWPKTQHSGSLWGVYVKPGWRGYKIGEAIVDGCIDWAIENKLTVITLGVTSSNTSAIRCYAHCGFEAYGIAPKAIFLDGIYYDDIMMFKLI
;
A
#
# COMPACT_ATOMS: atom_id res chain seq x y z
N MET A 1 -7.78 -10.63 10.59
CA MET A 1 -7.96 -9.24 11.05
C MET A 1 -9.01 -8.54 10.21
N THR A 2 -10.01 -7.91 10.82
CA THR A 2 -11.01 -7.04 10.17
C THR A 2 -11.32 -5.91 11.13
N THR A 3 -11.12 -4.67 10.71
CA THR A 3 -11.40 -3.47 11.51
C THR A 3 -12.51 -2.67 10.84
N GLN A 4 -13.41 -2.07 11.60
CA GLN A 4 -14.45 -1.17 11.11
C GLN A 4 -14.07 0.28 11.45
N LEU A 5 -14.24 1.17 10.49
CA LEU A 5 -14.03 2.60 10.63
C LEU A 5 -15.31 3.34 10.29
N SER A 6 -15.87 4.06 11.26
CA SER A 6 -17.07 4.88 11.04
C SER A 6 -16.68 6.20 10.38
N THR A 7 -17.34 6.53 9.28
CA THR A 7 -17.14 7.79 8.55
C THR A 7 -18.46 8.50 8.29
N PRO A 8 -18.47 9.80 7.98
CA PRO A 8 -19.71 10.49 7.57
C PRO A 8 -20.38 9.91 6.32
N LYS A 9 -19.66 9.07 5.55
CA LYS A 9 -20.16 8.38 4.35
C LYS A 9 -20.66 6.96 4.64
N GLY A 10 -20.61 6.52 5.90
CA GLY A 10 -20.95 5.16 6.33
C GLY A 10 -19.75 4.37 6.86
N GLU A 11 -19.99 3.12 7.16
CA GLU A 11 -18.99 2.20 7.68
C GLU A 11 -18.03 1.77 6.58
N VAL A 12 -16.74 1.75 6.92
CA VAL A 12 -15.64 1.28 6.07
C VAL A 12 -15.00 0.08 6.74
N SER A 13 -14.96 -1.06 6.04
CA SER A 13 -14.25 -2.25 6.51
C SER A 13 -12.81 -2.26 6.02
N ILE A 14 -11.86 -2.51 6.93
CA ILE A 14 -10.43 -2.69 6.63
C ILE A 14 -10.09 -4.16 6.88
N ARG A 15 -9.58 -4.86 5.87
CA ARG A 15 -9.24 -6.28 5.97
C ARG A 15 -8.16 -6.71 4.98
N ILE A 16 -7.64 -7.92 5.17
CA ILE A 16 -6.80 -8.58 4.16
C ILE A 16 -7.66 -8.92 2.94
N ALA A 17 -7.09 -8.72 1.76
CA ALA A 17 -7.74 -9.06 0.49
C ALA A 17 -7.91 -10.58 0.33
N ILE A 18 -9.00 -10.96 -0.31
CA ILE A 18 -9.31 -12.34 -0.73
C ILE A 18 -9.33 -12.41 -2.26
N ILE A 19 -9.39 -13.60 -2.82
CA ILE A 19 -9.30 -13.82 -4.29
C ILE A 19 -10.39 -13.03 -5.03
N GLU A 20 -11.58 -12.96 -4.45
CA GLU A 20 -12.73 -12.25 -5.02
C GLU A 20 -12.52 -10.72 -5.13
N ASP A 21 -11.52 -10.17 -4.45
CA ASP A 21 -11.16 -8.75 -4.56
C ASP A 21 -10.25 -8.46 -5.77
N ALA A 22 -9.71 -9.47 -6.46
CA ALA A 22 -8.66 -9.33 -7.47
C ALA A 22 -9.03 -8.36 -8.60
N ALA A 23 -10.22 -8.48 -9.16
CA ALA A 23 -10.71 -7.59 -10.21
C ALA A 23 -10.82 -6.13 -9.73
N SER A 24 -11.37 -5.94 -8.51
CA SER A 24 -11.51 -4.61 -7.91
C SER A 24 -10.13 -4.00 -7.56
N LEU A 25 -9.17 -4.82 -7.13
CA LEU A 25 -7.79 -4.40 -6.86
C LEU A 25 -7.09 -3.94 -8.13
N LEU A 26 -7.23 -4.69 -9.23
CA LEU A 26 -6.70 -4.26 -10.54
C LEU A 26 -7.28 -2.90 -10.95
N ALA A 27 -8.61 -2.75 -10.89
CA ALA A 27 -9.27 -1.50 -11.26
C ALA A 27 -8.79 -0.31 -10.40
N LEU A 28 -8.71 -0.50 -9.08
CA LEU A 28 -8.22 0.54 -8.15
C LEU A 28 -6.75 0.86 -8.38
N ARG A 29 -5.92 -0.15 -8.71
CA ARG A 29 -4.50 0.06 -9.02
C ARG A 29 -4.32 0.87 -10.30
N LEU A 30 -5.06 0.54 -11.36
CA LEU A 30 -5.01 1.30 -12.62
C LEU A 30 -5.47 2.75 -12.40
N GLU A 31 -6.54 2.98 -11.63
CA GLU A 31 -6.96 4.33 -11.24
C GLU A 31 -5.82 5.09 -10.54
N ALA A 32 -5.16 4.46 -9.56
CA ALA A 32 -4.05 5.07 -8.82
C ALA A 32 -2.89 5.47 -9.73
N LEU A 33 -2.50 4.60 -10.66
CA LEU A 33 -1.39 4.83 -11.61
C LEU A 33 -1.70 5.95 -12.60
N VAL A 34 -2.95 6.03 -13.08
CA VAL A 34 -3.39 7.10 -13.99
C VAL A 34 -3.48 8.44 -13.27
N MET A 35 -4.00 8.45 -12.04
CA MET A 35 -4.24 9.69 -11.29
C MET A 35 -2.97 10.29 -10.66
N HIS A 36 -1.96 9.44 -10.37
CA HIS A 36 -0.72 9.82 -9.68
C HIS A 36 0.49 9.08 -10.24
N PRO A 37 0.80 9.23 -11.54
CA PRO A 37 1.88 8.47 -12.17
C PRO A 37 3.25 8.78 -11.53
N GLU A 38 3.45 9.97 -10.96
CA GLU A 38 4.67 10.39 -10.27
C GLU A 38 4.87 9.70 -8.90
N ALA A 39 3.82 9.11 -8.35
CA ALA A 39 3.86 8.50 -7.01
C ALA A 39 4.14 6.99 -7.04
N PHE A 40 4.20 6.37 -8.21
CA PHE A 40 4.32 4.93 -8.33
C PHE A 40 5.32 4.53 -9.41
N ALA A 41 6.23 3.62 -9.08
CA ALA A 41 7.20 3.09 -10.04
C ALA A 41 6.59 2.10 -11.06
N ALA A 42 5.37 1.61 -10.80
CA ALA A 42 4.70 0.66 -11.71
C ALA A 42 4.12 1.39 -12.92
N ASP A 43 4.24 0.77 -14.08
CA ASP A 43 3.70 1.24 -15.35
C ASP A 43 2.23 0.83 -15.52
N VAL A 44 1.39 1.74 -16.05
CA VAL A 44 -0.04 1.52 -16.23
C VAL A 44 -0.35 0.49 -17.30
N ASP A 45 0.34 0.56 -18.46
CA ASP A 45 0.08 -0.34 -19.59
C ASP A 45 0.52 -1.77 -19.24
N LYS A 46 1.69 -1.90 -18.60
CA LYS A 46 2.14 -3.19 -18.10
C LYS A 46 1.20 -3.76 -17.06
N THR A 47 0.71 -2.95 -16.12
CA THR A 47 -0.24 -3.39 -15.09
C THR A 47 -1.56 -3.84 -15.69
N ALA A 48 -2.05 -3.15 -16.73
CA ALA A 48 -3.26 -3.54 -17.46
C ALA A 48 -3.05 -4.85 -18.22
N LEU A 49 -1.89 -5.04 -18.86
CA LEU A 49 -1.54 -6.25 -19.61
C LEU A 49 -1.40 -7.47 -18.68
N ASP A 50 -0.77 -7.30 -17.51
CA ASP A 50 -0.62 -8.35 -16.50
C ASP A 50 -2.00 -8.81 -15.95
N GLY A 51 -2.96 -7.92 -15.91
CA GLY A 51 -4.36 -8.20 -15.65
C GLY A 51 -4.67 -8.72 -14.24
N GLU A 52 -5.90 -9.20 -14.07
CA GLU A 52 -6.41 -9.72 -12.79
C GLU A 52 -5.64 -10.94 -12.29
N LYS A 53 -5.13 -11.76 -13.19
CA LYS A 53 -4.42 -12.99 -12.86
C LYS A 53 -3.26 -12.76 -11.88
N VAL A 54 -2.49 -11.69 -12.06
CA VAL A 54 -1.36 -11.36 -11.17
C VAL A 54 -1.83 -11.06 -9.74
N TRP A 55 -3.01 -10.46 -9.59
CA TRP A 55 -3.59 -10.20 -8.27
C TRP A 55 -4.05 -11.50 -7.60
N VAL A 56 -4.70 -12.38 -8.34
CA VAL A 56 -5.09 -13.72 -7.85
C VAL A 56 -3.86 -14.50 -7.38
N GLU A 57 -2.83 -14.59 -8.22
CA GLU A 57 -1.59 -15.31 -7.91
C GLU A 57 -0.90 -14.72 -6.67
N ARG A 58 -0.82 -13.40 -6.58
CA ARG A 58 -0.22 -12.71 -5.42
C ARG A 58 -0.98 -12.95 -4.12
N ILE A 59 -2.31 -12.89 -4.16
CA ILE A 59 -3.15 -13.16 -2.98
C ILE A 59 -2.94 -14.60 -2.51
N ILE A 60 -2.94 -15.57 -3.43
CA ILE A 60 -2.70 -16.98 -3.12
C ILE A 60 -1.30 -17.18 -2.51
N GLU A 61 -0.27 -16.61 -3.15
CA GLU A 61 1.10 -16.69 -2.67
C GLU A 61 1.23 -16.13 -1.24
N TYR A 62 0.75 -14.90 -1.02
CA TYR A 62 0.85 -14.24 0.27
C TYR A 62 0.13 -15.00 1.38
N ASN A 63 -1.05 -15.55 1.09
CA ASN A 63 -1.81 -16.35 2.07
C ASN A 63 -1.10 -17.64 2.43
N ASN A 64 -0.47 -18.32 1.44
CA ASN A 64 0.19 -19.61 1.64
C ASN A 64 1.56 -19.49 2.31
N THR A 65 2.34 -18.48 1.93
CA THR A 65 3.76 -18.37 2.32
C THR A 65 4.02 -17.37 3.45
N LYS A 66 3.04 -16.51 3.76
CA LYS A 66 3.23 -15.36 4.64
C LYS A 66 4.36 -14.43 4.17
N SER A 67 4.58 -14.38 2.84
CA SER A 67 5.56 -13.49 2.22
C SER A 67 5.06 -12.05 2.08
N GLY A 68 3.77 -11.80 2.34
CA GLY A 68 3.16 -10.48 2.30
C GLY A 68 1.68 -10.50 2.61
N ALA A 69 1.04 -9.34 2.47
CA ALA A 69 -0.40 -9.17 2.50
C ALA A 69 -0.83 -7.97 1.65
N ILE A 70 -2.08 -7.97 1.22
CA ILE A 70 -2.74 -6.81 0.66
C ILE A 70 -3.85 -6.42 1.61
N ILE A 71 -3.79 -5.21 2.15
CA ILE A 71 -4.81 -4.64 3.02
C ILE A 71 -5.71 -3.75 2.17
N ILE A 72 -7.00 -3.92 2.31
CA ILE A 72 -8.01 -3.17 1.55
C ILE A 72 -8.98 -2.46 2.46
N ALA A 73 -9.55 -1.36 1.93
CA ALA A 73 -10.67 -0.64 2.53
C ALA A 73 -11.88 -0.75 1.60
N ARG A 74 -13.04 -1.13 2.14
CA ARG A 74 -14.32 -1.16 1.43
C ARG A 74 -15.35 -0.27 2.13
N GLY A 75 -15.99 0.60 1.35
CA GLY A 75 -17.16 1.37 1.75
C GLY A 75 -18.40 0.79 1.06
N GLY A 76 -19.22 0.02 1.78
CA GLY A 76 -20.24 -0.81 1.17
C GLY A 76 -19.64 -1.83 0.19
N ASP A 77 -20.14 -1.87 -1.04
CA ASP A 77 -19.65 -2.77 -2.10
C ASP A 77 -18.44 -2.22 -2.87
N GLU A 78 -18.03 -0.97 -2.61
CA GLU A 78 -16.94 -0.34 -3.33
C GLU A 78 -15.58 -0.59 -2.66
N LEU A 79 -14.56 -0.99 -3.44
CA LEU A 79 -13.16 -0.97 -3.01
C LEU A 79 -12.64 0.47 -3.13
N ILE A 80 -12.29 1.08 -2.01
CA ILE A 80 -11.98 2.52 -1.91
C ILE A 80 -10.54 2.82 -1.54
N GLY A 81 -9.78 1.80 -1.13
CA GLY A 81 -8.37 1.97 -0.79
C GLY A 81 -7.64 0.65 -0.70
N MET A 82 -6.33 0.71 -0.84
CA MET A 82 -5.44 -0.45 -0.75
C MET A 82 -4.05 -0.08 -0.28
N SER A 83 -3.34 -1.04 0.25
CA SER A 83 -1.88 -1.07 0.40
C SER A 83 -1.40 -2.51 0.39
N GLY A 84 -0.15 -2.73 -0.01
CA GLY A 84 0.52 -4.01 0.18
C GLY A 84 1.69 -3.89 1.15
N ILE A 85 1.99 -4.99 1.82
CA ILE A 85 3.24 -5.20 2.55
C ILE A 85 3.89 -6.47 2.03
N VAL A 86 5.18 -6.44 1.77
CA VAL A 86 5.97 -7.60 1.34
C VAL A 86 7.13 -7.82 2.30
N ARG A 87 7.32 -9.05 2.73
CA ARG A 87 8.43 -9.48 3.59
C ARG A 87 9.72 -9.56 2.78
N GLY A 88 10.85 -9.29 3.39
CA GLY A 88 12.17 -9.49 2.76
C GLY A 88 12.36 -10.93 2.30
N HIS A 89 12.79 -11.10 1.06
CA HIS A 89 12.88 -12.42 0.39
C HIS A 89 14.00 -13.30 0.93
N TRP A 90 15.16 -12.71 1.25
CA TRP A 90 16.32 -13.46 1.68
C TRP A 90 16.27 -13.83 3.17
N PRO A 91 16.82 -14.97 3.61
CA PRO A 91 16.78 -15.37 5.03
C PRO A 91 17.21 -14.29 6.01
N LYS A 92 18.22 -13.50 5.63
CA LYS A 92 18.75 -12.40 6.46
C LYS A 92 17.89 -11.14 6.45
N THR A 93 16.85 -11.05 5.61
CA THR A 93 15.93 -9.91 5.50
C THR A 93 14.50 -10.25 5.88
N GLN A 94 14.21 -11.52 6.24
CA GLN A 94 12.84 -11.97 6.58
C GLN A 94 12.26 -11.30 7.84
N HIS A 95 13.06 -10.60 8.61
CA HIS A 95 12.62 -9.79 9.74
C HIS A 95 12.10 -8.40 9.33
N SER A 96 12.25 -8.02 8.06
CA SER A 96 11.83 -6.72 7.53
C SER A 96 10.64 -6.83 6.59
N GLY A 97 9.85 -5.76 6.51
CA GLY A 97 8.79 -5.59 5.53
C GLY A 97 8.96 -4.30 4.72
N SER A 98 8.40 -4.27 3.52
CA SER A 98 8.33 -3.07 2.69
C SER A 98 6.87 -2.77 2.34
N LEU A 99 6.43 -1.57 2.66
CA LEU A 99 5.10 -1.08 2.30
C LEU A 99 5.11 -0.58 0.86
N TRP A 100 4.04 -0.87 0.12
CA TRP A 100 3.89 -0.40 -1.26
C TRP A 100 2.43 -0.13 -1.62
N GLY A 101 2.24 0.74 -2.62
CA GLY A 101 0.95 0.88 -3.30
C GLY A 101 -0.17 1.47 -2.45
N VAL A 102 0.14 2.30 -1.45
CA VAL A 102 -0.89 2.96 -0.63
C VAL A 102 -1.70 3.91 -1.49
N TYR A 103 -2.99 3.67 -1.58
CA TYR A 103 -3.91 4.53 -2.32
C TYR A 103 -5.29 4.55 -1.66
N VAL A 104 -5.91 5.72 -1.65
CA VAL A 104 -7.32 5.94 -1.26
C VAL A 104 -7.98 6.82 -2.32
N LYS A 105 -9.14 6.40 -2.80
CA LYS A 105 -9.93 7.16 -3.77
C LYS A 105 -10.15 8.60 -3.31
N PRO A 106 -10.07 9.61 -4.20
CA PRO A 106 -10.17 11.02 -3.83
C PRO A 106 -11.41 11.35 -2.99
N GLY A 107 -12.56 10.80 -3.35
CA GLY A 107 -13.80 11.02 -2.62
C GLY A 107 -13.86 10.46 -1.20
N TRP A 108 -12.87 9.64 -0.80
CA TRP A 108 -12.79 9.00 0.50
C TRP A 108 -11.58 9.48 1.33
N ARG A 109 -10.85 10.50 0.85
CA ARG A 109 -9.73 11.10 1.58
C ARG A 109 -10.24 11.99 2.71
N GLY A 110 -9.38 12.23 3.73
CA GLY A 110 -9.72 13.05 4.90
C GLY A 110 -10.45 12.30 6.03
N TYR A 111 -10.77 11.02 5.85
CA TYR A 111 -11.46 10.18 6.85
C TYR A 111 -10.55 9.15 7.52
N LYS A 112 -9.23 9.38 7.54
CA LYS A 112 -8.20 8.49 8.14
C LYS A 112 -8.14 7.08 7.55
N ILE A 113 -8.74 6.85 6.37
CA ILE A 113 -8.75 5.54 5.73
C ILE A 113 -7.32 5.10 5.35
N GLY A 114 -6.48 6.04 4.88
CA GLY A 114 -5.07 5.75 4.58
C GLY A 114 -4.30 5.28 5.82
N GLU A 115 -4.47 5.96 6.96
CA GLU A 115 -3.89 5.56 8.24
C GLU A 115 -4.37 4.15 8.64
N ALA A 116 -5.68 3.90 8.58
CA ALA A 116 -6.24 2.59 8.93
C ALA A 116 -5.74 1.43 8.05
N ILE A 117 -5.50 1.67 6.75
CA ILE A 117 -4.90 0.69 5.84
C ILE A 117 -3.44 0.44 6.22
N VAL A 118 -2.67 1.48 6.51
CA VAL A 118 -1.26 1.38 6.93
C VAL A 118 -1.16 0.66 8.27
N ASP A 119 -2.02 0.99 9.23
CA ASP A 119 -2.11 0.27 10.52
C ASP A 119 -2.41 -1.22 10.31
N GLY A 120 -3.29 -1.55 9.38
CA GLY A 120 -3.53 -2.94 9.00
C GLY A 120 -2.29 -3.66 8.45
N CYS A 121 -1.43 -2.97 7.72
CA CYS A 121 -0.13 -3.53 7.30
C CYS A 121 0.82 -3.70 8.49
N ILE A 122 0.82 -2.75 9.45
CA ILE A 122 1.64 -2.82 10.67
C ILE A 122 1.18 -4.01 11.54
N ASP A 123 -0.12 -4.18 11.74
CA ASP A 123 -0.66 -5.31 12.50
C ASP A 123 -0.28 -6.65 11.86
N TRP A 124 -0.39 -6.76 10.54
CA TRP A 124 0.08 -7.95 9.83
C TRP A 124 1.57 -8.21 10.06
N ALA A 125 2.39 -7.16 10.04
CA ALA A 125 3.83 -7.27 10.28
C ALA A 125 4.12 -7.76 11.70
N ILE A 126 3.42 -7.24 12.71
CA ILE A 126 3.54 -7.68 14.12
C ILE A 126 3.14 -9.15 14.26
N GLU A 127 1.97 -9.55 13.73
CA GLU A 127 1.48 -10.92 13.76
C GLU A 127 2.47 -11.90 13.10
N ASN A 128 3.19 -11.44 12.07
CA ASN A 128 4.18 -12.23 11.34
C ASN A 128 5.63 -12.01 11.83
N LYS A 129 5.82 -11.38 13.01
CA LYS A 129 7.11 -11.22 13.71
C LYS A 129 8.16 -10.46 12.89
N LEU A 130 7.74 -9.48 12.11
CA LEU A 130 8.67 -8.51 11.54
C LEU A 130 9.11 -7.53 12.64
N THR A 131 10.29 -6.94 12.50
CA THR A 131 10.85 -6.00 13.46
C THR A 131 11.03 -4.59 12.89
N VAL A 132 10.92 -4.46 11.58
CA VAL A 132 11.02 -3.18 10.88
C VAL A 132 10.18 -3.19 9.61
N ILE A 133 9.53 -2.06 9.34
CA ILE A 133 8.84 -1.80 8.07
C ILE A 133 9.50 -0.58 7.43
N THR A 134 9.73 -0.64 6.12
CA THR A 134 10.27 0.47 5.33
C THR A 134 9.31 0.86 4.21
N LEU A 135 9.43 2.07 3.73
CA LEU A 135 8.75 2.57 2.54
C LEU A 135 9.55 3.67 1.86
N GLY A 136 9.30 3.89 0.57
CA GLY A 136 9.67 5.10 -0.16
C GLY A 136 8.40 5.89 -0.51
N VAL A 137 8.47 7.20 -0.42
CA VAL A 137 7.38 8.10 -0.80
C VAL A 137 7.92 9.30 -1.54
N THR A 138 7.34 9.62 -2.69
CA THR A 138 7.75 10.78 -3.48
C THR A 138 7.72 12.06 -2.64
N SER A 139 8.82 12.80 -2.65
CA SER A 139 9.05 13.95 -1.76
C SER A 139 7.99 15.06 -1.87
N SER A 140 7.32 15.16 -3.02
CA SER A 140 6.20 16.08 -3.27
C SER A 140 4.87 15.62 -2.66
N ASN A 141 4.74 14.32 -2.29
CA ASN A 141 3.51 13.75 -1.74
C ASN A 141 3.36 14.01 -0.23
N THR A 142 3.19 15.30 0.13
CA THR A 142 3.13 15.74 1.54
C THR A 142 1.97 15.09 2.32
N SER A 143 0.89 14.71 1.64
CA SER A 143 -0.26 14.05 2.30
C SER A 143 0.07 12.62 2.72
N ALA A 144 0.76 11.85 1.87
CA ALA A 144 1.21 10.51 2.21
C ALA A 144 2.31 10.54 3.30
N ILE A 145 3.27 11.48 3.20
CA ILE A 145 4.31 11.66 4.24
C ILE A 145 3.68 11.90 5.60
N ARG A 146 2.68 12.78 5.70
CA ARG A 146 1.94 13.03 6.96
C ARG A 146 1.19 11.78 7.46
N CYS A 147 0.54 11.05 6.56
CA CYS A 147 -0.14 9.80 6.90
C CYS A 147 0.85 8.79 7.53
N TYR A 148 2.00 8.57 6.90
CA TYR A 148 3.02 7.67 7.44
C TYR A 148 3.59 8.16 8.78
N ALA A 149 3.84 9.46 8.94
CA ALA A 149 4.30 10.03 10.20
C ALA A 149 3.27 9.82 11.33
N HIS A 150 1.96 9.97 11.06
CA HIS A 150 0.89 9.66 12.03
C HIS A 150 0.85 8.18 12.41
N CYS A 151 1.21 7.27 11.50
CA CYS A 151 1.37 5.84 11.77
C CYS A 151 2.72 5.50 12.45
N GLY A 152 3.54 6.50 12.78
CA GLY A 152 4.81 6.35 13.51
C GLY A 152 6.01 5.98 12.63
N PHE A 153 5.96 6.26 11.33
CA PHE A 153 7.13 6.18 10.48
C PHE A 153 8.00 7.43 10.59
N GLU A 154 9.31 7.23 10.56
CA GLU A 154 10.32 8.28 10.61
C GLU A 154 11.15 8.29 9.32
N ALA A 155 11.51 9.48 8.82
CA ALA A 155 12.39 9.61 7.67
C ALA A 155 13.84 9.31 8.07
N TYR A 156 14.56 8.55 7.23
CA TYR A 156 15.97 8.23 7.47
C TYR A 156 16.89 8.57 6.29
N GLY A 157 16.34 8.97 5.16
CA GLY A 157 17.14 9.32 4.00
C GLY A 157 16.33 9.77 2.80
N ILE A 158 17.04 10.11 1.72
CA ILE A 158 16.47 10.46 0.42
C ILE A 158 17.06 9.51 -0.62
N ALA A 159 16.21 8.92 -1.45
CA ALA A 159 16.61 8.24 -2.67
C ALA A 159 16.50 9.25 -3.84
N PRO A 160 17.62 9.81 -4.32
CA PRO A 160 17.58 10.79 -5.38
C PRO A 160 17.18 10.15 -6.71
N LYS A 161 16.36 10.85 -7.50
CA LYS A 161 15.92 10.39 -8.84
C LYS A 161 15.27 9.00 -8.83
N ALA A 162 14.47 8.71 -7.82
CA ALA A 162 13.82 7.41 -7.63
C ALA A 162 12.82 7.09 -8.74
N ILE A 163 12.12 8.10 -9.27
CA ILE A 163 11.18 7.97 -10.38
C ILE A 163 11.58 8.94 -11.50
N PHE A 164 11.52 8.47 -12.75
CA PHE A 164 11.65 9.29 -13.95
C PHE A 164 10.34 9.23 -14.75
N LEU A 165 9.72 10.39 -14.95
CA LEU A 165 8.46 10.51 -15.68
C LEU A 165 8.49 11.79 -16.53
N ASP A 166 8.19 11.66 -17.81
CA ASP A 166 8.05 12.79 -18.76
C ASP A 166 9.21 13.80 -18.71
N GLY A 167 10.45 13.32 -18.59
CA GLY A 167 11.65 14.16 -18.55
C GLY A 167 11.96 14.71 -17.15
N ILE A 168 11.16 14.44 -16.13
CA ILE A 168 11.33 14.94 -14.77
C ILE A 168 11.77 13.78 -13.85
N TYR A 169 12.75 14.04 -12.98
CA TYR A 169 13.14 13.14 -11.91
C TYR A 169 12.45 13.53 -10.61
N TYR A 170 11.96 12.53 -9.90
CA TYR A 170 11.35 12.68 -8.58
C TYR A 170 12.19 11.94 -7.55
N ASP A 171 12.45 12.59 -6.42
CA ASP A 171 13.16 11.98 -5.28
C ASP A 171 12.14 11.36 -4.33
N ASP A 172 12.52 10.23 -3.71
CA ASP A 172 11.74 9.63 -2.64
C ASP A 172 12.34 9.94 -1.26
N ILE A 173 11.48 10.24 -0.30
CA ILE A 173 11.82 10.19 1.12
C ILE A 173 11.69 8.74 1.56
N MET A 174 12.80 8.21 2.11
CA MET A 174 12.84 6.87 2.67
C MET A 174 12.43 6.92 4.14
N MET A 175 11.41 6.14 4.49
CA MET A 175 10.89 6.11 5.86
C MET A 175 10.91 4.69 6.43
N PHE A 176 11.00 4.57 7.75
CA PHE A 176 10.98 3.31 8.46
C PHE A 176 10.14 3.41 9.74
N LYS A 177 9.71 2.25 10.23
CA LYS A 177 9.10 2.07 11.54
C LYS A 177 9.65 0.80 12.17
N LEU A 178 10.18 0.90 13.40
CA LEU A 178 10.49 -0.27 14.24
C LEU A 178 9.21 -0.77 14.90
N ILE A 179 9.09 -2.09 15.03
CA ILE A 179 7.92 -2.78 15.63
C ILE A 179 8.37 -3.90 16.57
#